data_b8f16a96b04ea54b1479b14a5bd79ac0
#
_entry.id   b8f16a96b04ea54b1479b14a5bd79ac0
#
_cell.length_a   1.000
_cell.length_b   1.000
_cell.length_c   1.000
_cell.angle_alpha   90.00
_cell.angle_beta   90.00
_cell.angle_gamma   90.00
#
_symmetry.space_group_name_H-M   'P 1'
#
loop_
_entity.id
_entity.type
_entity.pdbx_description
1 polymer ?
#
loop_
_entity_poly.entity_id
_entity_poly.type
_entity_poly.pdbx_seq_one_letter_code
_entity_poly.pdbx_strand_id
1 'polypeptide(L)'
;MELIKREIEDKLKKFIERREIIGIRGTRQTGKTTLLKMIEEKIEGEKAFIDLYLPDYRKTFEENPIDFVKRFKKEGKLYLFLDEVQKAGDAGEKLKMIYDNFPDVKIFISSSSSLELKTKILPELVGRLFLFNLYTFNFYEFLLAKDESLAKIVKEKRESVRKFLEGNDDISPPSFQEEILKYWKEYVVFGGYPEVVKAKSLEEKMTILKSIFSLYVEKDVAGFFGITETSKFEDLVKVLAFNISNLISISSLSSELKISYDNVEKYLEILKHTYIIYLLKPFFKNLTTEIKKASKIYFLDLGLRNCAIDNFLEFDKRVDKGELSENFVFREILSNFEEWKINFWRTTGKAEIDFIVRKNKKIVPIEVKLAGEKLGKGFYSFIKSYKPEKAIIVSLDGFEKKSINKTLVQKIPIYYF
;
A
#
# COMPACT_ATOMS: atom_id res chain seq x y z
N MET A 1 -6.58 -3.18 24.69
CA MET A 1 -5.89 -2.33 23.69
C MET A 1 -6.92 -2.01 22.62
N GLU A 2 -7.22 -0.74 22.37
CA GLU A 2 -8.27 -0.36 21.42
C GLU A 2 -7.90 -0.75 19.98
N LEU A 3 -8.81 -1.48 19.33
CA LEU A 3 -8.61 -1.94 17.95
C LEU A 3 -9.05 -0.83 16.99
N ILE A 4 -8.16 -0.42 16.10
CA ILE A 4 -8.44 0.63 15.14
C ILE A 4 -9.13 0.00 13.92
N LYS A 5 -10.32 0.50 13.58
CA LYS A 5 -11.07 0.06 12.40
C LYS A 5 -10.25 0.26 11.13
N ARG A 6 -10.19 -0.77 10.28
CA ARG A 6 -9.54 -0.71 8.97
C ARG A 6 -10.57 -0.40 7.87
N GLU A 7 -10.22 0.49 6.94
CA GLU A 7 -11.14 0.82 5.83
C GLU A 7 -11.42 -0.39 4.92
N ILE A 8 -10.50 -1.32 4.82
CA ILE A 8 -10.67 -2.55 4.05
C ILE A 8 -11.81 -3.43 4.59
N GLU A 9 -12.19 -3.31 5.87
CA GLU A 9 -13.30 -4.08 6.45
C GLU A 9 -14.61 -3.83 5.72
N ASP A 10 -14.88 -2.57 5.33
CA ASP A 10 -16.12 -2.21 4.63
C ASP A 10 -16.15 -2.78 3.20
N LYS A 11 -14.98 -3.03 2.60
CA LYS A 11 -14.87 -3.76 1.33
C LYS A 11 -15.08 -5.26 1.54
N LEU A 12 -14.45 -5.85 2.54
CA LEU A 12 -14.52 -7.28 2.83
C LEU A 12 -15.95 -7.74 3.16
N LYS A 13 -16.73 -6.93 3.88
CA LYS A 13 -18.14 -7.22 4.22
C LYS A 13 -18.99 -7.61 3.00
N LYS A 14 -18.72 -7.03 1.83
CA LYS A 14 -19.45 -7.32 0.60
C LYS A 14 -19.23 -8.74 0.06
N PHE A 15 -18.18 -9.43 0.57
CA PHE A 15 -17.75 -10.74 0.08
C PHE A 15 -17.85 -11.84 1.13
N ILE A 16 -18.25 -11.52 2.38
CA ILE A 16 -18.31 -12.51 3.47
C ILE A 16 -19.30 -13.64 3.13
N GLU A 17 -20.46 -13.28 2.56
CA GLU A 17 -21.48 -14.27 2.23
C GLU A 17 -21.24 -14.98 0.88
N ARG A 18 -20.28 -14.53 0.11
CA ARG A 18 -19.90 -15.21 -1.13
C ARG A 18 -19.09 -16.45 -0.83
N ARG A 19 -19.19 -17.47 -1.70
CA ARG A 19 -18.48 -18.75 -1.52
C ARG A 19 -16.96 -18.59 -1.61
N GLU A 20 -16.48 -17.70 -2.46
CA GLU A 20 -15.06 -17.56 -2.74
C GLU A 20 -14.25 -17.28 -1.46
N ILE A 21 -13.04 -17.83 -1.39
CA ILE A 21 -12.08 -17.60 -0.32
C ILE A 21 -11.73 -16.10 -0.26
N ILE A 22 -11.63 -15.54 0.92
CA ILE A 22 -11.11 -14.20 1.12
C ILE A 22 -9.65 -14.30 1.55
N GLY A 23 -8.73 -13.78 0.71
CA GLY A 23 -7.31 -13.72 1.01
C GLY A 23 -6.85 -12.31 1.36
N ILE A 24 -6.15 -12.16 2.47
CA ILE A 24 -5.54 -10.91 2.92
C ILE A 24 -4.02 -11.05 2.85
N ARG A 25 -3.37 -10.19 2.07
CA ARG A 25 -1.92 -10.16 1.97
C ARG A 25 -1.36 -8.78 2.26
N GLY A 26 -0.12 -8.73 2.71
CA GLY A 26 0.57 -7.48 3.03
C GLY A 26 1.83 -7.74 3.82
N THR A 27 2.69 -6.72 3.99
CA THR A 27 3.93 -6.88 4.74
C THR A 27 3.68 -7.35 6.19
N ARG A 28 4.72 -7.82 6.85
CA ARG A 28 4.65 -8.19 8.29
C ARG A 28 4.21 -6.97 9.12
N GLN A 29 3.57 -7.23 10.26
CA GLN A 29 3.17 -6.23 11.25
C GLN A 29 2.19 -5.15 10.75
N THR A 30 1.49 -5.37 9.63
CA THR A 30 0.39 -4.48 9.17
C THR A 30 -0.95 -4.76 9.82
N GLY A 31 -1.03 -5.80 10.67
CA GLY A 31 -2.25 -6.16 11.40
C GLY A 31 -3.16 -7.16 10.66
N LYS A 32 -2.64 -8.05 9.79
CA LYS A 32 -3.42 -9.08 9.09
C LYS A 32 -4.16 -10.00 10.06
N THR A 33 -3.44 -10.60 11.00
CA THR A 33 -4.00 -11.45 12.07
C THR A 33 -5.05 -10.70 12.87
N THR A 34 -4.77 -9.44 13.23
CA THR A 34 -5.71 -8.57 13.96
C THR A 34 -6.98 -8.34 13.14
N LEU A 35 -6.85 -8.04 11.86
CA LEU A 35 -7.99 -7.83 10.96
C LEU A 35 -8.85 -9.10 10.85
N LEU A 36 -8.23 -10.27 10.69
CA LEU A 36 -8.96 -11.55 10.66
C LEU A 36 -9.73 -11.79 11.98
N LYS A 37 -9.12 -11.52 13.13
CA LYS A 37 -9.78 -11.63 14.44
C LYS A 37 -10.95 -10.64 14.58
N MET A 38 -10.77 -9.38 14.13
CA MET A 38 -11.86 -8.39 14.13
C MET A 38 -13.04 -8.82 13.24
N ILE A 39 -12.77 -9.49 12.13
CA ILE A 39 -13.82 -10.05 11.25
C ILE A 39 -14.48 -11.25 11.94
N GLU A 40 -13.70 -12.15 12.53
CA GLU A 40 -14.18 -13.31 13.27
C GLU A 40 -15.13 -12.91 14.41
N GLU A 41 -14.77 -11.90 15.20
CA GLU A 41 -15.60 -11.39 16.30
C GLU A 41 -16.98 -10.89 15.85
N LYS A 42 -17.06 -10.33 14.63
CA LYS A 42 -18.30 -9.74 14.07
C LYS A 42 -19.20 -10.74 13.35
N ILE A 43 -18.71 -11.93 13.06
CA ILE A 43 -19.47 -12.97 12.39
C ILE A 43 -20.19 -13.82 13.42
N GLU A 44 -21.47 -14.11 13.19
CA GLU A 44 -22.25 -15.08 13.98
C GLU A 44 -22.14 -16.47 13.36
N GLY A 45 -22.23 -17.52 14.19
CA GLY A 45 -22.18 -18.91 13.76
C GLY A 45 -20.88 -19.64 14.17
N GLU A 46 -20.69 -20.83 13.61
CA GLU A 46 -19.50 -21.65 13.90
C GLU A 46 -18.23 -21.05 13.27
N LYS A 47 -17.20 -20.91 14.09
CA LYS A 47 -15.93 -20.29 13.70
C LYS A 47 -14.75 -21.14 14.16
N ALA A 48 -13.69 -21.18 13.36
CA ALA A 48 -12.41 -21.77 13.76
C ALA A 48 -11.27 -20.85 13.28
N PHE A 49 -10.45 -20.38 14.21
CA PHE A 49 -9.26 -19.59 13.91
C PHE A 49 -8.00 -20.43 14.13
N ILE A 50 -7.25 -20.68 13.06
CA ILE A 50 -6.11 -21.56 13.04
C ILE A 50 -4.88 -20.81 12.57
N ASP A 51 -3.84 -20.78 13.37
CA ASP A 51 -2.52 -20.26 13.00
C ASP A 51 -1.65 -21.41 12.46
N LEU A 52 -1.39 -21.42 11.17
CA LEU A 52 -0.55 -22.41 10.50
C LEU A 52 0.96 -22.22 10.77
N TYR A 53 1.32 -21.17 11.54
CA TYR A 53 2.66 -21.09 12.09
C TYR A 53 2.92 -22.18 13.14
N LEU A 54 1.86 -22.65 13.83
CA LEU A 54 1.91 -23.73 14.81
C LEU A 54 2.06 -25.08 14.12
N PRO A 55 3.13 -25.89 14.45
CA PRO A 55 3.46 -27.12 13.75
C PRO A 55 2.33 -28.15 13.75
N ASP A 56 1.62 -28.33 14.84
CA ASP A 56 0.58 -29.37 14.99
C ASP A 56 -0.61 -29.12 14.05
N TYR A 57 -1.09 -27.88 13.98
CA TYR A 57 -2.17 -27.51 13.05
C TYR A 57 -1.70 -27.62 11.61
N ARG A 58 -0.48 -27.12 11.34
CA ARG A 58 0.11 -27.17 10.00
C ARG A 58 0.23 -28.60 9.50
N LYS A 59 0.83 -29.51 10.31
CA LYS A 59 0.98 -30.92 9.96
C LYS A 59 -0.36 -31.60 9.64
N THR A 60 -1.37 -31.39 10.48
CA THR A 60 -2.71 -31.96 10.23
C THR A 60 -3.36 -31.40 8.97
N PHE A 61 -3.21 -30.10 8.70
CA PHE A 61 -3.71 -29.45 7.48
C PHE A 61 -3.01 -30.00 6.23
N GLU A 62 -1.70 -30.24 6.29
CA GLU A 62 -0.91 -30.77 5.19
C GLU A 62 -1.22 -32.23 4.89
N GLU A 63 -1.33 -33.08 5.92
CA GLU A 63 -1.55 -34.55 5.79
C GLU A 63 -2.97 -34.86 5.31
N ASN A 64 -4.00 -34.24 5.90
CA ASN A 64 -5.39 -34.51 5.55
C ASN A 64 -6.28 -33.27 5.73
N PRO A 65 -6.39 -32.41 4.73
CA PRO A 65 -7.18 -31.19 4.81
C PRO A 65 -8.69 -31.44 4.99
N ILE A 66 -9.19 -32.58 4.55
CA ILE A 66 -10.61 -32.98 4.71
C ILE A 66 -10.92 -33.30 6.17
N ASP A 67 -10.14 -34.15 6.80
CA ASP A 67 -10.33 -34.49 8.20
C ASP A 67 -9.96 -33.35 9.14
N PHE A 68 -9.03 -32.50 8.72
CA PHE A 68 -8.74 -31.23 9.40
C PHE A 68 -10.00 -30.36 9.54
N VAL A 69 -10.75 -30.13 8.44
CA VAL A 69 -11.99 -29.33 8.47
C VAL A 69 -13.08 -30.02 9.31
N LYS A 70 -13.26 -31.34 9.19
CA LYS A 70 -14.25 -32.11 9.94
C LYS A 70 -14.10 -31.96 11.47
N ARG A 71 -12.90 -31.70 11.98
CA ARG A 71 -12.66 -31.48 13.43
C ARG A 71 -13.35 -30.24 13.96
N PHE A 72 -13.52 -29.23 13.11
CA PHE A 72 -14.09 -27.94 13.48
C PHE A 72 -15.53 -27.76 13.01
N LYS A 73 -15.94 -28.54 11.98
CA LYS A 73 -17.26 -28.45 11.38
C LYS A 73 -18.26 -29.32 12.14
N LYS A 74 -19.30 -28.68 12.68
CA LYS A 74 -20.49 -29.32 13.21
C LYS A 74 -21.63 -29.22 12.18
N GLU A 75 -22.82 -28.85 12.60
CA GLU A 75 -23.95 -28.60 11.71
C GLU A 75 -23.95 -27.17 11.23
N GLY A 76 -24.27 -26.93 9.94
CA GLY A 76 -24.40 -25.60 9.37
C GLY A 76 -23.13 -25.03 8.71
N LYS A 77 -23.06 -23.72 8.59
CA LYS A 77 -21.97 -22.99 7.93
C LYS A 77 -20.81 -22.78 8.91
N LEU A 78 -19.61 -23.19 8.49
CA LEU A 78 -18.37 -22.92 9.21
C LEU A 78 -17.62 -21.75 8.58
N TYR A 79 -17.17 -20.82 9.40
CA TYR A 79 -16.22 -19.76 9.01
C TYR A 79 -14.81 -20.15 9.48
N LEU A 80 -13.97 -20.54 8.53
CA LEU A 80 -12.60 -21.06 8.77
C LEU A 80 -11.59 -19.96 8.48
N PHE A 81 -10.86 -19.52 9.50
CA PHE A 81 -9.78 -18.54 9.41
C PHE A 81 -8.44 -19.25 9.51
N LEU A 82 -7.63 -19.14 8.44
CA LEU A 82 -6.29 -19.73 8.36
C LEU A 82 -5.25 -18.62 8.26
N ASP A 83 -4.51 -18.41 9.34
CA ASP A 83 -3.46 -17.39 9.39
C ASP A 83 -2.13 -17.97 8.92
N GLU A 84 -1.32 -17.15 8.22
CA GLU A 84 0.02 -17.46 7.70
C GLU A 84 0.05 -18.72 6.79
N VAL A 85 -0.93 -18.86 5.86
CA VAL A 85 -1.10 -20.05 4.99
C VAL A 85 0.13 -20.42 4.17
N GLN A 86 1.04 -19.47 3.89
CA GLN A 86 2.28 -19.75 3.18
C GLN A 86 3.24 -20.65 3.97
N LYS A 87 3.00 -20.87 5.25
CA LYS A 87 3.80 -21.80 6.08
C LYS A 87 3.52 -23.25 5.78
N ALA A 88 2.33 -23.55 5.25
CA ALA A 88 1.97 -24.92 4.90
C ALA A 88 2.44 -25.27 3.48
N GLY A 89 2.99 -26.47 3.34
CA GLY A 89 3.31 -27.07 2.04
C GLY A 89 2.05 -27.32 1.22
N ASP A 90 2.12 -27.05 -0.09
CA ASP A 90 1.03 -27.26 -1.05
C ASP A 90 -0.33 -26.65 -0.61
N ALA A 91 -0.26 -25.53 0.12
CA ALA A 91 -1.44 -24.87 0.70
C ALA A 91 -2.51 -24.55 -0.37
N GLY A 92 -2.11 -24.25 -1.60
CA GLY A 92 -3.06 -24.00 -2.70
C GLY A 92 -3.92 -25.20 -3.02
N GLU A 93 -3.31 -26.37 -3.18
CA GLU A 93 -4.04 -27.64 -3.42
C GLU A 93 -4.95 -28.00 -2.24
N LYS A 94 -4.45 -27.86 -1.01
CA LYS A 94 -5.22 -28.17 0.20
C LYS A 94 -6.44 -27.25 0.35
N LEU A 95 -6.26 -25.96 0.10
CA LEU A 95 -7.36 -24.99 0.10
C LEU A 95 -8.40 -25.30 -1.00
N LYS A 96 -7.94 -25.69 -2.19
CA LYS A 96 -8.81 -26.12 -3.28
C LYS A 96 -9.61 -27.37 -2.90
N MET A 97 -8.95 -28.38 -2.30
CA MET A 97 -9.64 -29.57 -1.81
C MET A 97 -10.74 -29.23 -0.80
N ILE A 98 -10.45 -28.35 0.17
CA ILE A 98 -11.45 -27.90 1.15
C ILE A 98 -12.59 -27.16 0.43
N TYR A 99 -12.27 -26.18 -0.43
CA TYR A 99 -13.27 -25.40 -1.16
C TYR A 99 -14.20 -26.29 -1.99
N ASP A 100 -13.65 -27.26 -2.73
CA ASP A 100 -14.43 -28.10 -3.63
C ASP A 100 -15.31 -29.12 -2.86
N ASN A 101 -14.86 -29.63 -1.69
CA ASN A 101 -15.57 -30.65 -0.91
C ASN A 101 -16.54 -30.09 0.16
N PHE A 102 -16.38 -28.83 0.59
CA PHE A 102 -17.20 -28.22 1.62
C PHE A 102 -17.85 -26.91 1.14
N PRO A 103 -19.01 -26.96 0.46
CA PRO A 103 -19.67 -25.75 -0.07
C PRO A 103 -20.19 -24.81 1.02
N ASP A 104 -20.36 -25.30 2.23
CA ASP A 104 -20.81 -24.58 3.42
C ASP A 104 -19.67 -24.13 4.35
N VAL A 105 -18.42 -24.22 3.89
CA VAL A 105 -17.24 -23.65 4.58
C VAL A 105 -16.80 -22.36 3.91
N LYS A 106 -16.90 -21.25 4.62
CA LYS A 106 -16.35 -19.97 4.22
C LYS A 106 -14.92 -19.84 4.71
N ILE A 107 -13.96 -19.66 3.80
CA ILE A 107 -12.53 -19.65 4.12
C ILE A 107 -11.99 -18.22 4.06
N PHE A 108 -11.25 -17.83 5.09
CA PHE A 108 -10.44 -16.64 5.15
C PHE A 108 -8.97 -17.04 5.31
N ILE A 109 -8.10 -16.44 4.53
CA ILE A 109 -6.66 -16.70 4.63
C ILE A 109 -5.86 -15.43 4.79
N SER A 110 -4.73 -15.50 5.50
CA SER A 110 -3.72 -14.45 5.49
C SER A 110 -2.38 -14.96 4.98
N SER A 111 -1.59 -14.04 4.41
CA SER A 111 -0.21 -14.29 4.03
C SER A 111 0.65 -13.05 4.16
N SER A 112 1.83 -13.20 4.76
CA SER A 112 2.86 -12.16 4.81
C SER A 112 3.79 -12.17 3.60
N SER A 113 3.74 -13.20 2.76
CA SER A 113 4.53 -13.34 1.54
C SER A 113 3.66 -13.33 0.30
N SER A 114 3.74 -12.25 -0.50
CA SER A 114 3.00 -12.21 -1.76
C SER A 114 3.62 -13.07 -2.85
N LEU A 115 4.92 -13.37 -2.77
CA LEU A 115 5.59 -14.23 -3.74
C LEU A 115 5.13 -15.67 -3.61
N GLU A 116 5.16 -16.23 -2.38
CA GLU A 116 4.66 -17.60 -2.14
C GLU A 116 3.19 -17.72 -2.49
N LEU A 117 2.40 -16.72 -2.11
CA LEU A 117 0.99 -16.68 -2.46
C LEU A 117 0.81 -16.72 -3.98
N LYS A 118 1.60 -15.91 -4.73
CA LYS A 118 1.55 -15.84 -6.19
C LYS A 118 2.03 -17.13 -6.87
N THR A 119 3.07 -17.78 -6.34
CA THR A 119 3.71 -18.93 -7.00
C THR A 119 3.12 -20.27 -6.57
N LYS A 120 2.68 -20.39 -5.32
CA LYS A 120 2.25 -21.67 -4.74
C LYS A 120 0.74 -21.77 -4.47
N ILE A 121 0.05 -20.66 -4.26
CA ILE A 121 -1.35 -20.68 -3.82
C ILE A 121 -2.30 -20.21 -4.92
N LEU A 122 -2.01 -19.06 -5.54
CA LEU A 122 -2.91 -18.47 -6.55
C LEU A 122 -3.17 -19.38 -7.76
N PRO A 123 -2.19 -20.13 -8.33
CA PRO A 123 -2.45 -20.96 -9.49
C PRO A 123 -3.55 -22.00 -9.24
N GLU A 124 -3.62 -22.54 -8.02
CA GLU A 124 -4.61 -23.57 -7.63
C GLU A 124 -6.00 -23.00 -7.34
N LEU A 125 -6.06 -21.70 -7.00
CA LEU A 125 -7.29 -21.02 -6.56
C LEU A 125 -7.91 -20.10 -7.61
N VAL A 126 -7.57 -20.25 -8.88
CA VAL A 126 -8.15 -19.44 -9.96
C VAL A 126 -9.69 -19.55 -9.95
N GLY A 127 -10.38 -18.42 -9.89
CA GLY A 127 -11.84 -18.33 -9.81
C GLY A 127 -12.45 -18.67 -8.44
N ARG A 128 -11.62 -18.97 -7.42
CA ARG A 128 -12.04 -19.36 -6.08
C ARG A 128 -11.62 -18.38 -4.98
N LEU A 129 -10.84 -17.36 -5.30
CA LEU A 129 -10.21 -16.45 -4.34
C LEU A 129 -10.39 -14.99 -4.72
N PHE A 130 -10.85 -14.19 -3.77
CA PHE A 130 -10.73 -12.73 -3.78
C PHE A 130 -9.55 -12.32 -2.92
N LEU A 131 -8.59 -11.59 -3.51
CA LEU A 131 -7.36 -11.21 -2.85
C LEU A 131 -7.33 -9.72 -2.57
N PHE A 132 -7.10 -9.35 -1.31
CA PHE A 132 -7.06 -7.98 -0.82
C PHE A 132 -5.68 -7.63 -0.25
N ASN A 133 -5.19 -6.43 -0.57
CA ASN A 133 -3.94 -5.92 -0.03
C ASN A 133 -4.20 -5.16 1.27
N LEU A 134 -3.52 -5.53 2.34
CA LEU A 134 -3.50 -4.79 3.59
C LEU A 134 -2.16 -4.09 3.75
N TYR A 135 -2.18 -2.79 3.59
CA TYR A 135 -1.03 -1.93 3.82
C TYR A 135 -0.94 -1.48 5.30
N THR A 136 0.11 -0.77 5.68
CA THR A 136 0.16 0.00 6.93
C THR A 136 -1.02 0.98 6.98
N PHE A 137 -1.33 1.58 8.12
CA PHE A 137 -2.42 2.57 8.19
C PHE A 137 -2.23 3.65 7.13
N ASN A 138 -3.31 3.99 6.40
CA ASN A 138 -3.37 5.22 5.63
C ASN A 138 -3.57 6.41 6.58
N PHE A 139 -3.54 7.63 6.06
CA PHE A 139 -3.62 8.81 6.92
C PHE A 139 -4.96 8.91 7.67
N TYR A 140 -6.06 8.50 7.09
CA TYR A 140 -7.34 8.42 7.77
C TYR A 140 -7.33 7.42 8.93
N GLU A 141 -6.80 6.21 8.72
CA GLU A 141 -6.68 5.17 9.75
C GLU A 141 -5.70 5.59 10.87
N PHE A 142 -4.63 6.32 10.52
CA PHE A 142 -3.72 6.95 11.47
C PHE A 142 -4.47 7.97 12.34
N LEU A 143 -5.28 8.84 11.72
CA LEU A 143 -6.07 9.82 12.46
C LEU A 143 -7.13 9.16 13.33
N LEU A 144 -7.76 8.05 12.93
CA LEU A 144 -8.66 7.29 13.81
C LEU A 144 -8.00 6.87 15.14
N ALA A 145 -6.69 6.64 15.11
CA ALA A 145 -5.92 6.32 16.32
C ALA A 145 -5.51 7.54 17.16
N LYS A 146 -5.58 8.75 16.60
CA LYS A 146 -5.10 9.98 17.22
C LYS A 146 -6.24 10.94 17.59
N ASP A 147 -7.15 11.18 16.63
CA ASP A 147 -8.28 12.10 16.73
C ASP A 147 -9.38 11.69 15.73
N GLU A 148 -10.42 11.03 16.25
CA GLU A 148 -11.52 10.53 15.43
C GLU A 148 -12.31 11.66 14.74
N SER A 149 -12.36 12.85 15.34
CA SER A 149 -13.08 13.99 14.77
C SER A 149 -12.38 14.51 13.51
N LEU A 150 -11.06 14.65 13.57
CA LEU A 150 -10.25 15.03 12.42
C LEU A 150 -10.24 13.93 11.34
N ALA A 151 -10.27 12.65 11.75
CA ALA A 151 -10.40 11.54 10.80
C ALA A 151 -11.69 11.63 9.98
N LYS A 152 -12.84 11.94 10.60
CA LYS A 152 -14.12 12.12 9.91
C LYS A 152 -14.05 13.26 8.88
N ILE A 153 -13.39 14.38 9.24
CA ILE A 153 -13.18 15.50 8.33
C ILE A 153 -12.34 15.09 7.13
N VAL A 154 -11.19 14.44 7.36
CA VAL A 154 -10.32 13.97 6.27
C VAL A 154 -11.07 12.99 5.34
N LYS A 155 -11.87 12.09 5.88
CA LYS A 155 -12.70 11.18 5.09
C LYS A 155 -13.71 11.93 4.20
N GLU A 156 -14.35 12.97 4.73
CA GLU A 156 -15.28 13.83 3.97
C GLU A 156 -14.53 14.55 2.82
N LYS A 157 -13.35 15.12 3.11
CA LYS A 157 -12.54 15.80 2.10
C LYS A 157 -12.11 14.85 0.99
N ARG A 158 -11.61 13.67 1.34
CA ARG A 158 -11.26 12.62 0.38
C ARG A 158 -12.45 12.18 -0.48
N GLU A 159 -13.64 12.06 0.10
CA GLU A 159 -14.84 11.73 -0.65
C GLU A 159 -15.22 12.85 -1.64
N SER A 160 -15.00 14.12 -1.29
CA SER A 160 -15.21 15.23 -2.22
C SER A 160 -14.24 15.18 -3.41
N VAL A 161 -12.98 14.79 -3.19
CA VAL A 161 -12.00 14.54 -4.26
C VAL A 161 -12.46 13.37 -5.15
N ARG A 162 -12.96 12.29 -4.57
CA ARG A 162 -13.50 11.15 -5.33
C ARG A 162 -14.62 11.60 -6.26
N LYS A 163 -15.58 12.36 -5.74
CA LYS A 163 -16.69 12.91 -6.55
C LYS A 163 -16.18 13.83 -7.65
N PHE A 164 -15.17 14.67 -7.36
CA PHE A 164 -14.53 15.52 -8.36
C PHE A 164 -13.89 14.70 -9.50
N LEU A 165 -13.17 13.64 -9.18
CA LEU A 165 -12.59 12.73 -10.18
C LEU A 165 -13.68 12.04 -11.01
N GLU A 166 -14.84 11.75 -10.42
CA GLU A 166 -15.97 11.09 -11.09
C GLU A 166 -16.84 12.01 -11.93
N GLY A 167 -16.74 13.32 -11.77
CA GLY A 167 -17.45 14.28 -12.64
C GLY A 167 -17.95 15.54 -11.96
N ASN A 168 -18.07 15.58 -10.62
CA ASN A 168 -18.51 16.80 -9.91
C ASN A 168 -17.44 17.90 -10.06
N ASP A 169 -17.88 19.16 -10.11
CA ASP A 169 -16.97 20.28 -10.32
C ASP A 169 -16.49 20.93 -9.00
N ASP A 170 -17.05 20.54 -7.87
CA ASP A 170 -16.74 21.15 -6.59
C ASP A 170 -16.09 20.14 -5.63
N ILE A 171 -15.06 20.63 -4.92
CA ILE A 171 -14.44 19.99 -3.79
C ILE A 171 -14.78 20.81 -2.55
N SER A 172 -15.05 20.17 -1.41
CA SER A 172 -15.38 20.88 -0.17
C SER A 172 -14.18 21.70 0.36
N PRO A 173 -14.39 22.92 0.85
CA PRO A 173 -13.30 23.78 1.33
C PRO A 173 -12.60 23.19 2.56
N PRO A 174 -11.35 23.57 2.86
CA PRO A 174 -10.61 23.08 4.02
C PRO A 174 -11.21 23.53 5.34
N SER A 175 -11.01 22.69 6.36
CA SER A 175 -11.33 22.97 7.75
C SER A 175 -10.28 22.30 8.64
N PHE A 176 -9.97 22.88 9.79
CA PHE A 176 -8.99 22.36 10.76
C PHE A 176 -7.63 22.04 10.14
N GLN A 177 -7.19 22.87 9.19
CA GLN A 177 -6.00 22.61 8.37
C GLN A 177 -4.72 22.54 9.20
N GLU A 178 -4.54 23.42 10.17
CA GLU A 178 -3.34 23.46 11.01
C GLU A 178 -3.21 22.21 11.87
N GLU A 179 -4.31 21.81 12.50
CA GLU A 179 -4.37 20.62 13.34
C GLU A 179 -4.12 19.35 12.53
N ILE A 180 -4.74 19.23 11.36
CA ILE A 180 -4.55 18.08 10.48
C ILE A 180 -3.12 18.03 9.95
N LEU A 181 -2.53 19.16 9.56
CA LEU A 181 -1.15 19.22 9.07
C LEU A 181 -0.14 18.87 10.17
N LYS A 182 -0.42 19.16 11.44
CA LYS A 182 0.42 18.71 12.56
C LYS A 182 0.51 17.17 12.59
N TYR A 183 -0.62 16.48 12.49
CA TYR A 183 -0.67 15.01 12.42
C TYR A 183 -0.09 14.46 11.13
N TRP A 184 -0.30 15.15 10.01
CA TRP A 184 0.29 14.78 8.73
C TRP A 184 1.83 14.82 8.78
N LYS A 185 2.43 15.85 9.40
CA LYS A 185 3.88 15.93 9.60
C LYS A 185 4.41 14.76 10.45
N GLU A 186 3.68 14.35 11.49
CA GLU A 186 4.03 13.14 12.26
C GLU A 186 3.97 11.88 11.39
N TYR A 187 2.89 11.73 10.62
CA TYR A 187 2.68 10.57 9.76
C TYR A 187 3.76 10.42 8.68
N VAL A 188 4.17 11.50 8.01
CA VAL A 188 5.21 11.41 6.97
C VAL A 188 6.61 11.13 7.54
N VAL A 189 6.83 11.39 8.83
CA VAL A 189 8.09 11.06 9.50
C VAL A 189 8.10 9.62 10.01
N PHE A 190 7.03 9.16 10.65
CA PHE A 190 6.98 7.86 11.35
C PHE A 190 6.16 6.78 10.64
N GLY A 191 5.43 7.12 9.58
CA GLY A 191 4.64 6.15 8.81
C GLY A 191 3.37 5.67 9.51
N GLY A 192 2.80 4.59 8.99
CA GLY A 192 1.52 4.03 9.40
C GLY A 192 1.58 2.62 9.99
N TYR A 193 2.75 2.09 10.40
CA TYR A 193 2.77 0.80 11.10
C TYR A 193 1.97 0.87 12.39
N PRO A 194 1.02 -0.06 12.64
CA PRO A 194 0.10 0.01 13.77
C PRO A 194 0.80 0.21 15.12
N GLU A 195 1.87 -0.52 15.40
CA GLU A 195 2.61 -0.42 16.66
C GLU A 195 3.35 0.94 16.78
N VAL A 196 3.86 1.48 15.67
CA VAL A 196 4.49 2.82 15.65
C VAL A 196 3.47 3.92 15.92
N VAL A 197 2.26 3.80 15.35
CA VAL A 197 1.17 4.77 15.55
C VAL A 197 0.70 4.78 17.00
N LYS A 198 0.70 3.62 17.67
CA LYS A 198 0.31 3.48 19.09
C LYS A 198 1.41 3.91 20.08
N ALA A 199 2.67 3.96 19.63
CA ALA A 199 3.81 4.31 20.47
C ALA A 199 3.69 5.75 21.01
N LYS A 200 4.06 5.94 22.28
CA LYS A 200 3.86 7.20 23.01
C LYS A 200 5.02 8.18 22.89
N SER A 201 6.24 7.68 22.69
CA SER A 201 7.44 8.50 22.58
C SER A 201 8.10 8.38 21.22
N LEU A 202 8.91 9.38 20.84
CA LEU A 202 9.71 9.35 19.60
C LEU A 202 10.72 8.20 19.63
N GLU A 203 11.35 7.97 20.77
CA GLU A 203 12.33 6.90 20.95
C GLU A 203 11.69 5.52 20.74
N GLU A 204 10.49 5.30 21.30
CA GLU A 204 9.73 4.07 21.10
C GLU A 204 9.39 3.86 19.65
N LYS A 205 8.90 4.89 18.91
CA LYS A 205 8.61 4.82 17.48
C LYS A 205 9.83 4.42 16.67
N MET A 206 10.97 5.06 16.91
CA MET A 206 12.23 4.78 16.23
C MET A 206 12.71 3.34 16.50
N THR A 207 12.62 2.90 17.75
CA THR A 207 12.99 1.54 18.16
C THR A 207 12.14 0.48 17.47
N ILE A 208 10.82 0.69 17.41
CA ILE A 208 9.90 -0.21 16.72
C ILE A 208 10.22 -0.26 15.23
N LEU A 209 10.43 0.89 14.55
CA LEU A 209 10.77 0.93 13.14
C LEU A 209 12.10 0.21 12.83
N LYS A 210 13.13 0.43 13.66
CA LYS A 210 14.42 -0.26 13.54
C LYS A 210 14.25 -1.78 13.70
N SER A 211 13.44 -2.20 14.66
CA SER A 211 13.12 -3.63 14.85
C SER A 211 12.37 -4.23 13.66
N ILE A 212 11.38 -3.51 13.11
CA ILE A 212 10.65 -3.95 11.91
C ILE A 212 11.61 -4.13 10.74
N PHE A 213 12.49 -3.17 10.49
CA PHE A 213 13.45 -3.20 9.39
C PHE A 213 14.46 -4.34 9.55
N SER A 214 15.05 -4.50 10.74
CA SER A 214 16.00 -5.58 11.05
C SER A 214 15.37 -6.96 10.86
N LEU A 215 14.17 -7.18 11.44
CA LEU A 215 13.44 -8.43 11.29
C LEU A 215 13.04 -8.72 9.84
N TYR A 216 12.73 -7.70 9.05
CA TYR A 216 12.48 -7.87 7.63
C TYR A 216 13.73 -8.38 6.89
N VAL A 217 14.89 -7.75 7.13
CA VAL A 217 16.16 -8.18 6.51
C VAL A 217 16.52 -9.60 6.94
N GLU A 218 16.47 -9.91 8.22
CA GLU A 218 16.88 -11.21 8.76
C GLU A 218 15.92 -12.35 8.35
N LYS A 219 14.61 -12.16 8.52
CA LYS A 219 13.63 -13.25 8.36
C LYS A 219 13.10 -13.38 6.94
N ASP A 220 12.84 -12.27 6.28
CA ASP A 220 12.27 -12.31 4.93
C ASP A 220 13.40 -12.34 3.88
N VAL A 221 14.37 -11.44 3.94
CA VAL A 221 15.41 -11.34 2.92
C VAL A 221 16.42 -12.49 3.04
N ALA A 222 17.09 -12.63 4.17
CA ALA A 222 18.08 -13.69 4.38
C ALA A 222 17.41 -15.06 4.54
N GLY A 223 16.44 -15.18 5.45
CA GLY A 223 15.86 -16.46 5.82
C GLY A 223 14.98 -17.06 4.71
N PHE A 224 14.11 -16.27 4.09
CA PHE A 224 13.17 -16.79 3.10
C PHE A 224 13.71 -16.72 1.66
N PHE A 225 14.28 -15.58 1.25
CA PHE A 225 14.81 -15.43 -0.11
C PHE A 225 16.24 -15.92 -0.27
N GLY A 226 16.88 -16.37 0.80
CA GLY A 226 18.23 -16.92 0.77
C GLY A 226 19.30 -15.92 0.32
N ILE A 227 19.12 -14.64 0.63
CA ILE A 227 20.10 -13.60 0.32
C ILE A 227 21.20 -13.65 1.38
N THR A 228 22.41 -14.03 0.98
CA THR A 228 23.56 -14.13 1.86
C THR A 228 24.28 -12.78 2.03
N GLU A 229 24.30 -11.94 1.00
CA GLU A 229 24.90 -10.60 1.04
C GLU A 229 23.88 -9.54 1.51
N THR A 230 23.40 -9.66 2.75
CA THR A 230 22.38 -8.77 3.32
C THR A 230 22.82 -7.31 3.39
N SER A 231 24.11 -7.05 3.61
CA SER A 231 24.66 -5.69 3.60
C SER A 231 24.48 -4.99 2.26
N LYS A 232 24.72 -5.68 1.14
CA LYS A 232 24.48 -5.13 -0.21
C LYS A 232 23.00 -4.90 -0.47
N PHE A 233 22.12 -5.77 0.05
CA PHE A 233 20.68 -5.56 -0.01
C PHE A 233 20.27 -4.31 0.78
N GLU A 234 20.79 -4.14 2.00
CA GLU A 234 20.52 -2.94 2.81
C GLU A 234 21.02 -1.66 2.14
N ASP A 235 22.23 -1.69 1.54
CA ASP A 235 22.77 -0.54 0.81
C ASP A 235 21.89 -0.19 -0.39
N LEU A 236 21.37 -1.19 -1.12
CA LEU A 236 20.37 -0.93 -2.17
C LEU A 236 19.13 -0.27 -1.59
N VAL A 237 18.57 -0.75 -0.48
CA VAL A 237 17.40 -0.14 0.16
C VAL A 237 17.67 1.30 0.56
N LYS A 238 18.83 1.61 1.12
CA LYS A 238 19.25 2.99 1.46
C LYS A 238 19.30 3.89 0.23
N VAL A 239 19.96 3.45 -0.85
CA VAL A 239 20.05 4.23 -2.10
C VAL A 239 18.65 4.47 -2.69
N LEU A 240 17.78 3.46 -2.68
CA LEU A 240 16.39 3.61 -3.11
C LEU A 240 15.61 4.58 -2.22
N ALA A 241 15.85 4.55 -0.90
CA ALA A 241 15.20 5.45 0.06
C ALA A 241 15.66 6.91 -0.10
N PHE A 242 16.91 7.16 -0.47
CA PHE A 242 17.38 8.50 -0.85
C PHE A 242 16.77 8.99 -2.16
N ASN A 243 16.48 8.08 -3.09
CA ASN A 243 15.98 8.39 -4.42
C ASN A 243 14.45 8.25 -4.56
N ILE A 244 13.67 8.34 -3.47
CA ILE A 244 12.20 8.28 -3.56
C ILE A 244 11.66 9.33 -4.53
N SER A 245 10.56 9.03 -5.17
CA SER A 245 9.91 9.87 -6.20
C SER A 245 10.75 10.14 -7.46
N ASN A 246 11.95 9.55 -7.54
CA ASN A 246 12.83 9.69 -8.71
C ASN A 246 12.85 8.43 -9.58
N LEU A 247 13.29 8.61 -10.83
CA LEU A 247 13.50 7.51 -11.75
C LEU A 247 14.67 6.64 -11.29
N ILE A 248 14.50 5.32 -11.35
CA ILE A 248 15.58 4.37 -11.08
C ILE A 248 16.10 3.74 -12.38
N SER A 249 17.39 3.46 -12.40
CA SER A 249 18.09 2.72 -13.45
C SER A 249 18.82 1.54 -12.83
N ILE A 250 18.45 0.32 -13.25
CA ILE A 250 19.09 -0.90 -12.74
C ILE A 250 20.58 -0.91 -13.04
N SER A 251 20.98 -0.45 -14.23
CA SER A 251 22.39 -0.36 -14.62
C SER A 251 23.19 0.63 -13.74
N SER A 252 22.60 1.78 -13.41
CA SER A 252 23.25 2.75 -12.52
C SER A 252 23.40 2.19 -11.11
N LEU A 253 22.33 1.59 -10.55
CA LEU A 253 22.37 0.93 -9.24
C LEU A 253 23.39 -0.20 -9.18
N SER A 254 23.48 -1.02 -10.24
CA SER A 254 24.46 -2.11 -10.37
C SER A 254 25.89 -1.58 -10.32
N SER A 255 26.18 -0.54 -11.09
CA SER A 255 27.51 0.08 -11.13
C SER A 255 27.89 0.75 -9.82
N GLU A 256 26.99 1.54 -9.23
CA GLU A 256 27.21 2.31 -8.01
C GLU A 256 27.46 1.42 -6.78
N LEU A 257 26.63 0.37 -6.64
CA LEU A 257 26.67 -0.54 -5.50
C LEU A 257 27.57 -1.77 -5.70
N LYS A 258 28.16 -1.94 -6.89
CA LYS A 258 28.94 -3.14 -7.27
C LYS A 258 28.16 -4.44 -7.04
N ILE A 259 26.88 -4.43 -7.41
CA ILE A 259 25.97 -5.57 -7.40
C ILE A 259 25.70 -5.94 -8.85
N SER A 260 25.66 -7.23 -9.19
CA SER A 260 25.31 -7.65 -10.56
C SER A 260 23.92 -7.15 -10.98
N TYR A 261 23.72 -6.90 -12.28
CA TYR A 261 22.44 -6.44 -12.81
C TYR A 261 21.29 -7.37 -12.38
N ASP A 262 21.48 -8.69 -12.49
CA ASP A 262 20.46 -9.70 -12.13
C ASP A 262 20.14 -9.67 -10.64
N ASN A 263 21.12 -9.44 -9.77
CA ASN A 263 20.89 -9.32 -8.34
C ASN A 263 20.13 -8.02 -7.99
N VAL A 264 20.42 -6.90 -8.64
CA VAL A 264 19.62 -5.67 -8.44
C VAL A 264 18.17 -5.92 -8.86
N GLU A 265 17.94 -6.55 -10.02
CA GLU A 265 16.59 -6.89 -10.49
C GLU A 265 15.87 -7.83 -9.51
N LYS A 266 16.55 -8.88 -9.05
CA LYS A 266 16.04 -9.80 -8.03
C LYS A 266 15.67 -9.07 -6.73
N TYR A 267 16.53 -8.18 -6.24
CA TYR A 267 16.29 -7.43 -5.01
C TYR A 267 15.11 -6.46 -5.14
N LEU A 268 14.98 -5.79 -6.28
CA LEU A 268 13.82 -4.95 -6.58
C LEU A 268 12.51 -5.76 -6.60
N GLU A 269 12.52 -6.96 -7.20
CA GLU A 269 11.36 -7.84 -7.19
C GLU A 269 11.00 -8.32 -5.77
N ILE A 270 12.00 -8.64 -4.93
CA ILE A 270 11.78 -8.97 -3.52
C ILE A 270 11.10 -7.79 -2.81
N LEU A 271 11.66 -6.58 -2.92
CA LEU A 271 11.11 -5.39 -2.28
C LEU A 271 9.67 -5.07 -2.72
N LYS A 272 9.34 -5.29 -4.00
CA LYS A 272 7.97 -5.17 -4.53
C LYS A 272 7.04 -6.22 -3.94
N HIS A 273 7.48 -7.47 -3.93
CA HIS A 273 6.66 -8.59 -3.46
C HIS A 273 6.50 -8.64 -1.95
N THR A 274 7.35 -7.97 -1.21
CA THR A 274 7.21 -7.79 0.24
C THR A 274 6.52 -6.50 0.64
N TYR A 275 6.00 -5.74 -0.33
CA TYR A 275 5.29 -4.47 -0.11
C TYR A 275 6.12 -3.40 0.61
N ILE A 276 7.43 -3.37 0.36
CA ILE A 276 8.30 -2.30 0.84
C ILE A 276 8.29 -1.13 -0.15
N ILE A 277 8.39 -1.45 -1.45
CA ILE A 277 8.41 -0.44 -2.51
C ILE A 277 7.32 -0.68 -3.55
N TYR A 278 7.04 0.37 -4.30
CA TYR A 278 6.26 0.34 -5.53
C TYR A 278 7.04 0.99 -6.67
N LEU A 279 7.03 0.37 -7.85
CA LEU A 279 7.64 0.90 -9.07
C LEU A 279 6.57 1.45 -9.98
N LEU A 280 6.37 2.77 -9.96
CA LEU A 280 5.38 3.44 -10.75
C LEU A 280 5.87 3.57 -12.20
N LYS A 281 5.05 3.12 -13.14
CA LYS A 281 5.33 3.20 -14.58
C LYS A 281 4.90 4.54 -15.17
N PRO A 282 5.60 5.04 -16.20
CA PRO A 282 5.19 6.24 -16.89
C PRO A 282 3.92 6.02 -17.73
N PHE A 283 3.19 7.10 -17.96
CA PHE A 283 2.03 7.12 -18.84
C PHE A 283 2.45 7.23 -20.31
N PHE A 284 2.06 6.25 -21.13
CA PHE A 284 2.18 6.29 -22.57
C PHE A 284 0.88 5.87 -23.25
N LYS A 285 0.62 6.38 -24.46
CA LYS A 285 -0.50 5.91 -25.27
C LYS A 285 -0.31 4.44 -25.69
N ASN A 286 0.95 4.01 -25.85
CA ASN A 286 1.30 2.63 -26.21
C ASN A 286 1.76 1.86 -24.98
N LEU A 287 1.04 0.79 -24.63
CA LEU A 287 1.29 -0.05 -23.45
C LEU A 287 2.69 -0.69 -23.45
N THR A 288 3.19 -1.11 -24.63
CA THR A 288 4.53 -1.71 -24.74
C THR A 288 5.62 -0.72 -24.36
N THR A 289 5.46 0.56 -24.73
CA THR A 289 6.38 1.63 -24.35
C THR A 289 6.26 1.93 -22.85
N GLU A 290 5.04 1.94 -22.30
CA GLU A 290 4.78 2.12 -20.86
C GLU A 290 5.54 1.09 -20.02
N ILE A 291 5.54 -0.18 -20.42
CA ILE A 291 6.19 -1.27 -19.69
C ILE A 291 7.73 -1.18 -19.71
N LYS A 292 8.32 -0.82 -20.86
CA LYS A 292 9.78 -0.84 -21.10
C LYS A 292 10.55 0.33 -20.50
N LYS A 293 9.87 1.43 -20.15
CA LYS A 293 10.53 2.65 -19.64
C LYS A 293 10.84 2.56 -18.15
N ALA A 294 11.85 3.33 -17.72
CA ALA A 294 12.24 3.47 -16.33
C ALA A 294 11.06 3.84 -15.43
N SER A 295 11.05 3.32 -14.21
CA SER A 295 10.00 3.56 -13.22
C SER A 295 10.46 4.58 -12.19
N LYS A 296 9.51 5.34 -11.62
CA LYS A 296 9.72 6.05 -10.37
C LYS A 296 9.57 5.11 -9.18
N ILE A 297 10.37 5.32 -8.14
CA ILE A 297 10.29 4.52 -6.92
C ILE A 297 9.52 5.24 -5.82
N TYR A 298 8.64 4.49 -5.14
CA TYR A 298 7.92 4.93 -3.96
C TYR A 298 8.00 3.87 -2.86
N PHE A 299 8.11 4.30 -1.61
CA PHE A 299 7.97 3.42 -0.47
C PHE A 299 6.51 3.33 -0.04
N LEU A 300 6.07 2.14 0.35
CA LEU A 300 4.69 1.91 0.80
C LEU A 300 4.47 2.29 2.27
N ASP A 301 5.55 2.57 3.00
CA ASP A 301 5.52 3.19 4.32
C ASP A 301 6.68 4.19 4.47
N LEU A 302 6.35 5.43 4.82
CA LEU A 302 7.35 6.50 4.94
C LEU A 302 8.21 6.38 6.20
N GLY A 303 7.67 5.83 7.28
CA GLY A 303 8.45 5.57 8.50
C GLY A 303 9.55 4.54 8.25
N LEU A 304 9.24 3.47 7.54
CA LEU A 304 10.23 2.47 7.15
C LEU A 304 11.28 3.04 6.19
N ARG A 305 10.86 3.89 5.23
CA ARG A 305 11.77 4.61 4.35
C ARG A 305 12.73 5.50 5.14
N ASN A 306 12.21 6.27 6.09
CA ASN A 306 13.01 7.17 6.92
C ASN A 306 13.96 6.38 7.85
N CYS A 307 13.51 5.22 8.34
CA CYS A 307 14.34 4.29 9.10
C CYS A 307 15.53 3.78 8.27
N ALA A 308 15.32 3.42 7.00
CA ALA A 308 16.38 2.92 6.13
C ALA A 308 17.53 3.90 5.93
N ILE A 309 17.25 5.22 6.02
CA ILE A 309 18.29 6.27 5.91
C ILE A 309 18.59 6.95 7.26
N ASP A 310 18.10 6.39 8.36
CA ASP A 310 18.26 6.92 9.74
C ASP A 310 17.93 8.42 9.88
N ASN A 311 16.87 8.88 9.21
CA ASN A 311 16.48 10.28 9.19
C ASN A 311 15.05 10.48 9.74
N PHE A 312 14.95 10.80 11.04
CA PHE A 312 13.71 11.08 11.74
C PHE A 312 13.56 12.57 12.11
N LEU A 313 14.26 13.46 11.40
CA LEU A 313 14.09 14.90 11.58
C LEU A 313 12.64 15.30 11.35
N GLU A 314 12.18 16.29 12.12
CA GLU A 314 10.88 16.92 11.90
C GLU A 314 10.73 17.39 10.45
N PHE A 315 9.53 17.27 9.89
CA PHE A 315 9.26 17.59 8.49
C PHE A 315 9.81 18.96 8.06
N ASP A 316 9.62 19.99 8.90
CA ASP A 316 10.03 21.36 8.56
C ASP A 316 11.56 21.56 8.49
N LYS A 317 12.35 20.65 9.09
CA LYS A 317 13.82 20.68 9.06
C LYS A 317 14.43 19.81 7.94
N ARG A 318 13.59 19.11 7.17
CA ARG A 318 14.06 18.16 6.15
C ARG A 318 14.33 18.86 4.81
N VAL A 319 15.29 18.34 4.07
CA VAL A 319 15.62 18.79 2.72
C VAL A 319 14.80 18.09 1.64
N ASP A 320 14.30 16.87 1.93
CA ASP A 320 13.54 16.00 1.04
C ASP A 320 12.01 16.14 1.21
N LYS A 321 11.54 17.34 1.60
CA LYS A 321 10.11 17.61 1.84
C LYS A 321 9.24 17.38 0.61
N GLY A 322 9.73 17.73 -0.57
CA GLY A 322 9.02 17.55 -1.84
C GLY A 322 8.78 16.08 -2.13
N GLU A 323 9.85 15.28 -2.08
CA GLU A 323 9.81 13.84 -2.34
C GLU A 323 8.95 13.09 -1.32
N LEU A 324 9.02 13.48 -0.04
CA LEU A 324 8.14 12.91 1.00
C LEU A 324 6.67 13.24 0.75
N SER A 325 6.37 14.48 0.37
CA SER A 325 5.01 14.92 0.05
C SER A 325 4.47 14.16 -1.17
N GLU A 326 5.27 14.01 -2.21
CA GLU A 326 4.91 13.24 -3.40
C GLU A 326 4.70 11.76 -3.06
N ASN A 327 5.59 11.14 -2.28
CA ASN A 327 5.42 9.74 -1.87
C ASN A 327 4.17 9.55 -0.98
N PHE A 328 3.85 10.49 -0.10
CA PHE A 328 2.61 10.46 0.68
C PHE A 328 1.39 10.45 -0.24
N VAL A 329 1.29 11.40 -1.18
CA VAL A 329 0.18 11.48 -2.13
C VAL A 329 0.05 10.20 -2.95
N PHE A 330 1.17 9.65 -3.43
CA PHE A 330 1.18 8.35 -4.11
C PHE A 330 0.54 7.27 -3.24
N ARG A 331 0.96 7.17 -1.97
CA ARG A 331 0.52 6.13 -1.05
C ARG A 331 -0.99 6.24 -0.75
N GLU A 332 -1.49 7.46 -0.60
CA GLU A 332 -2.90 7.71 -0.36
C GLU A 332 -3.75 7.43 -1.62
N ILE A 333 -3.28 7.82 -2.81
CA ILE A 333 -3.97 7.46 -4.07
C ILE A 333 -4.03 5.93 -4.23
N LEU A 334 -2.93 5.24 -3.99
CA LEU A 334 -2.85 3.77 -4.12
C LEU A 334 -3.84 3.05 -3.18
N SER A 335 -4.04 3.56 -1.97
CA SER A 335 -4.94 2.94 -0.98
C SER A 335 -6.40 3.27 -1.20
N ASN A 336 -6.66 4.52 -1.56
CA ASN A 336 -8.00 5.08 -1.47
C ASN A 336 -8.73 5.14 -2.81
N PHE A 337 -7.99 5.03 -3.93
CA PHE A 337 -8.53 5.15 -5.29
C PHE A 337 -8.12 3.94 -6.16
N GLU A 338 -8.22 2.73 -5.62
CA GLU A 338 -7.80 1.46 -6.29
C GLU A 338 -8.42 1.24 -7.67
N GLU A 339 -9.59 1.82 -7.91
CA GLU A 339 -10.29 1.75 -9.20
C GLU A 339 -9.66 2.66 -10.28
N TRP A 340 -8.72 3.52 -9.90
CA TRP A 340 -7.98 4.39 -10.80
C TRP A 340 -6.58 3.86 -11.03
N LYS A 341 -6.19 3.67 -12.29
CA LYS A 341 -4.80 3.34 -12.63
C LYS A 341 -3.92 4.56 -12.45
N ILE A 342 -2.80 4.40 -11.76
CA ILE A 342 -1.84 5.47 -11.48
C ILE A 342 -0.64 5.31 -12.41
N ASN A 343 -0.17 6.41 -12.99
CA ASN A 343 1.07 6.52 -13.74
C ASN A 343 1.71 7.89 -13.43
N PHE A 344 2.96 8.13 -13.80
CA PHE A 344 3.53 9.48 -13.94
C PHE A 344 3.67 9.82 -15.42
N TRP A 345 3.89 11.09 -15.75
CA TRP A 345 4.16 11.48 -17.13
C TRP A 345 5.46 12.26 -17.24
N ARG A 346 6.29 11.92 -18.23
CA ARG A 346 7.56 12.60 -18.47
C ARG A 346 7.90 12.57 -19.96
N THR A 347 8.43 13.72 -20.45
CA THR A 347 8.97 13.85 -21.81
C THR A 347 10.49 13.68 -21.83
N THR A 348 11.07 13.49 -23.03
CA THR A 348 12.53 13.52 -23.23
C THR A 348 13.14 14.86 -22.84
N GLY A 349 12.40 15.96 -22.97
CA GLY A 349 12.79 17.30 -22.53
C GLY A 349 12.59 17.56 -21.03
N LYS A 350 12.45 16.51 -20.21
CA LYS A 350 12.30 16.58 -18.74
C LYS A 350 11.05 17.33 -18.23
N ALA A 351 10.06 17.62 -19.07
CA ALA A 351 8.76 18.08 -18.62
C ALA A 351 8.05 16.91 -17.94
N GLU A 352 7.49 17.10 -16.73
CA GLU A 352 6.99 16.03 -15.87
C GLU A 352 5.68 16.43 -15.19
N ILE A 353 4.83 15.42 -14.91
CA ILE A 353 3.67 15.46 -14.03
C ILE A 353 3.82 14.28 -13.06
N ASP A 354 3.64 14.55 -11.77
CA ASP A 354 3.89 13.59 -10.71
C ASP A 354 2.95 12.38 -10.84
N PHE A 355 1.64 12.62 -11.01
CA PHE A 355 0.69 11.53 -11.21
C PHE A 355 -0.32 11.81 -12.31
N ILE A 356 -0.65 10.76 -13.05
CA ILE A 356 -1.77 10.68 -13.96
C ILE A 356 -2.69 9.59 -13.45
N VAL A 357 -3.84 9.95 -12.92
CA VAL A 357 -4.86 8.98 -12.55
C VAL A 357 -5.84 8.82 -13.70
N ARG A 358 -6.18 7.57 -14.02
CA ARG A 358 -7.04 7.25 -15.15
C ARG A 358 -8.05 6.15 -14.83
N LYS A 359 -9.29 6.36 -15.28
CA LYS A 359 -10.39 5.39 -15.20
C LYS A 359 -11.21 5.51 -16.47
N ASN A 360 -11.33 4.43 -17.23
CA ASN A 360 -11.97 4.45 -18.56
C ASN A 360 -11.29 5.48 -19.49
N LYS A 361 -12.06 6.47 -19.99
CA LYS A 361 -11.56 7.56 -20.85
C LYS A 361 -11.11 8.80 -20.07
N LYS A 362 -11.35 8.83 -18.76
CA LYS A 362 -10.97 9.98 -17.92
C LYS A 362 -9.49 9.93 -17.58
N ILE A 363 -8.82 11.07 -17.71
CA ILE A 363 -7.41 11.27 -17.38
C ILE A 363 -7.33 12.55 -16.56
N VAL A 364 -6.82 12.46 -15.32
CA VAL A 364 -6.67 13.61 -14.44
C VAL A 364 -5.21 13.71 -14.00
N PRO A 365 -4.46 14.73 -14.43
CA PRO A 365 -3.13 15.02 -13.92
C PRO A 365 -3.20 15.56 -12.50
N ILE A 366 -2.28 15.10 -11.66
CA ILE A 366 -2.12 15.53 -10.26
C ILE A 366 -0.67 15.97 -10.10
N GLU A 367 -0.47 17.20 -9.66
CA GLU A 367 0.85 17.79 -9.41
C GLU A 367 0.98 18.12 -7.93
N VAL A 368 2.06 17.68 -7.29
CA VAL A 368 2.35 17.94 -5.88
C VAL A 368 3.33 19.10 -5.76
N LYS A 369 3.01 20.07 -4.92
CA LYS A 369 3.83 21.27 -4.68
C LYS A 369 3.94 21.58 -3.20
N LEU A 370 5.10 22.02 -2.78
CA LEU A 370 5.25 22.67 -1.48
C LEU A 370 4.58 24.05 -1.49
N ALA A 371 4.39 24.63 -0.31
CA ALA A 371 3.82 25.97 -0.17
C ALA A 371 4.61 27.02 -0.99
N GLY A 372 3.87 27.87 -1.71
CA GLY A 372 4.47 28.96 -2.51
C GLY A 372 5.16 28.55 -3.82
N GLU A 373 5.24 27.28 -4.15
CA GLU A 373 5.87 26.81 -5.39
C GLU A 373 5.01 27.09 -6.64
N LYS A 374 5.68 27.49 -7.73
CA LYS A 374 5.03 27.71 -9.02
C LYS A 374 4.88 26.39 -9.79
N LEU A 375 3.83 26.33 -10.61
CA LEU A 375 3.61 25.21 -11.53
C LEU A 375 4.73 25.13 -12.56
N GLY A 376 5.25 23.94 -12.76
CA GLY A 376 6.28 23.65 -13.74
C GLY A 376 5.76 23.70 -15.19
N LYS A 377 6.68 23.86 -16.14
CA LYS A 377 6.36 23.80 -17.60
C LYS A 377 5.67 22.49 -17.99
N GLY A 378 5.94 21.39 -17.27
CA GLY A 378 5.34 20.09 -17.48
C GLY A 378 3.81 20.13 -17.39
N PHE A 379 3.28 20.77 -16.35
CA PHE A 379 1.84 20.89 -16.13
C PHE A 379 1.13 21.55 -17.31
N TYR A 380 1.62 22.70 -17.76
CA TYR A 380 1.05 23.41 -18.91
C TYR A 380 1.20 22.63 -20.22
N SER A 381 2.34 21.97 -20.43
CA SER A 381 2.59 21.11 -21.59
C SER A 381 1.62 19.94 -21.65
N PHE A 382 1.38 19.28 -20.51
CA PHE A 382 0.43 18.17 -20.44
C PHE A 382 -1.00 18.64 -20.76
N ILE A 383 -1.47 19.73 -20.11
CA ILE A 383 -2.81 20.30 -20.36
C ILE A 383 -2.99 20.63 -21.86
N LYS A 384 -1.99 21.26 -22.47
CA LYS A 384 -2.04 21.62 -23.89
C LYS A 384 -2.13 20.38 -24.79
N SER A 385 -1.36 19.32 -24.47
CA SER A 385 -1.22 18.12 -25.30
C SER A 385 -2.37 17.13 -25.16
N TYR A 386 -2.88 16.96 -23.93
CA TYR A 386 -3.89 15.94 -23.60
C TYR A 386 -5.27 16.51 -23.36
N LYS A 387 -5.39 17.82 -23.09
CA LYS A 387 -6.64 18.54 -22.87
C LYS A 387 -7.58 17.84 -21.87
N PRO A 388 -7.07 17.49 -20.66
CA PRO A 388 -7.91 16.85 -19.66
C PRO A 388 -9.05 17.80 -19.24
N GLU A 389 -10.21 17.25 -18.89
CA GLU A 389 -11.33 18.05 -18.37
C GLU A 389 -10.98 18.66 -17.01
N LYS A 390 -10.25 17.91 -16.18
CA LYS A 390 -9.90 18.26 -14.81
C LYS A 390 -8.43 18.02 -14.51
N ALA A 391 -7.90 18.79 -13.55
CA ALA A 391 -6.56 18.64 -13.01
C ALA A 391 -6.57 19.01 -11.52
N ILE A 392 -5.66 18.42 -10.76
CA ILE A 392 -5.51 18.68 -9.33
C ILE A 392 -4.08 19.16 -9.04
N ILE A 393 -3.98 20.20 -8.21
CA ILE A 393 -2.72 20.65 -7.60
C ILE A 393 -2.83 20.35 -6.12
N VAL A 394 -1.94 19.53 -5.60
CA VAL A 394 -1.86 19.17 -4.18
C VAL A 394 -0.79 20.04 -3.53
N SER A 395 -1.11 20.70 -2.43
CA SER A 395 -0.17 21.58 -1.74
C SER A 395 -0.34 21.54 -0.23
N LEU A 396 0.66 22.04 0.50
CA LEU A 396 0.54 22.25 1.94
C LEU A 396 -0.30 23.49 2.27
N ASP A 397 -0.47 24.38 1.30
CA ASP A 397 -1.21 25.64 1.45
C ASP A 397 -2.22 25.84 0.32
N GLY A 398 -3.23 26.62 0.63
CA GLY A 398 -4.17 27.15 -0.34
C GLY A 398 -5.24 26.17 -0.81
N PHE A 399 -6.36 26.76 -1.17
CA PHE A 399 -7.51 26.12 -1.79
C PHE A 399 -8.03 27.07 -2.86
N GLU A 400 -7.91 26.69 -4.13
CA GLU A 400 -8.20 27.57 -5.25
C GLU A 400 -8.80 26.78 -6.42
N LYS A 401 -9.79 27.36 -7.07
CA LYS A 401 -10.39 26.81 -8.29
C LYS A 401 -10.17 27.78 -9.44
N LYS A 402 -9.60 27.29 -10.54
CA LYS A 402 -9.35 28.11 -11.75
C LYS A 402 -9.46 27.27 -13.01
N SER A 403 -9.53 27.94 -14.15
CA SER A 403 -9.50 27.28 -15.46
C SER A 403 -8.23 27.61 -16.21
N ILE A 404 -7.59 26.59 -16.79
CA ILE A 404 -6.43 26.72 -17.65
C ILE A 404 -6.73 26.00 -18.97
N ASN A 405 -6.80 26.73 -20.10
CA ASN A 405 -7.09 26.15 -21.42
C ASN A 405 -8.32 25.21 -21.44
N LYS A 406 -9.43 25.60 -20.81
CA LYS A 406 -10.67 24.80 -20.62
C LYS A 406 -10.54 23.61 -19.65
N THR A 407 -9.39 23.37 -19.04
CA THR A 407 -9.22 22.41 -17.97
C THR A 407 -9.61 23.05 -16.65
N LEU A 408 -10.52 22.43 -15.91
CA LEU A 408 -10.84 22.84 -14.54
C LEU A 408 -9.73 22.39 -13.61
N VAL A 409 -9.01 23.32 -13.01
CA VAL A 409 -7.90 23.07 -12.10
C VAL A 409 -8.31 23.40 -10.68
N GLN A 410 -8.23 22.42 -9.80
CA GLN A 410 -8.50 22.59 -8.37
C GLN A 410 -7.21 22.41 -7.58
N LYS A 411 -6.82 23.43 -6.80
CA LYS A 411 -5.77 23.33 -5.78
C LYS A 411 -6.41 22.88 -4.47
N ILE A 412 -5.82 21.86 -3.83
CA ILE A 412 -6.32 21.26 -2.59
C ILE A 412 -5.19 21.03 -1.58
N PRO A 413 -5.49 21.03 -0.27
CA PRO A 413 -4.54 20.61 0.77
C PRO A 413 -4.13 19.15 0.62
N ILE A 414 -2.88 18.84 1.01
CA ILE A 414 -2.27 17.53 0.82
C ILE A 414 -3.02 16.37 1.51
N TYR A 415 -3.69 16.64 2.60
CA TYR A 415 -4.44 15.64 3.38
C TYR A 415 -5.82 15.29 2.79
N TYR A 416 -6.14 15.76 1.59
CA TYR A 416 -7.41 15.45 0.90
C TYR A 416 -7.40 14.09 0.19
N PHE A 417 -6.24 13.44 0.07
CA PHE A 417 -6.11 12.09 -0.53
C PHE A 417 -6.20 10.93 0.46
#